data_0ac3a0f30da8c27f78f055ac1616be05
#
_entry.id   0ac3a0f30da8c27f78f055ac1616be05
#
_cell.length_a   1.000
_cell.length_b   1.000
_cell.length_c   1.000
_cell.angle_alpha   90.00
_cell.angle_beta   90.00
_cell.angle_gamma   90.00
#
_symmetry.space_group_name_H-M   'P 1'
#
loop_
_entity.id
_entity.type
_entity.pdbx_description
1 polymer ?
#
loop_
_entity_poly.entity_id
_entity_poly.type
_entity_poly.pdbx_seq_one_letter_code
_entity_poly.pdbx_strand_id
1 'polypeptide(L)'
;MCGVFVVYSKNGNSLSKTQCLNVSEKLYNRGPDSLKYSFFRNNTLFISNTVLSITGKIFTDKSLSVSKNKNYTLSFNGEIYNYKTLGNNYRSTIVDKNTTDSKVLADLYDIVDYQSIPKILNGMFAYVVYDKREQRLIIVNDPQGEKNLYYYENKNFFLVSSTTEAINSFLKEKNLNINPLRNYLFTRHYMALKETSFKDIYLFSNASNSVYEFHNNKLKINKYEDPIDWISEKKYMKFTKLPEEEVIDYLDFKLNEQAKIMIPNQKFGCVVSGGVDSTLQAYLINQYSTSKINLVVDHKNKDPIVNKISNFDPYFLSKIKKIEMNSKKYRQLSNKCYKTVASPWQTHDLPSRMLLSSYFRKNNCKVFFSADGCDELFGGQQIYEKVFKNKYDYKKNFSPYSTMTNLFNLPKIFLDKSYESSIDSNWQRVLKNYNFIVDPKSKNIQSSLFLDYFLQSIAVANRSNDLICCENSVEPRNLFIQKNILKIIINLPLKYKINFTQKDPLLRQKYILKKIFLKYFDKKLLFKKSGFSGFPSSIKIKGSNSIISNLFGLKKHIPQSKFYYDKKNFSRDYQWKLTNIANFLDVFSIKLKF
;
A
#
# COMPACT_ATOMS: atom_id res chain seq x y z
N MET A 1 -0.78 -6.92 -12.62
CA MET A 1 -1.40 -5.63 -12.22
C MET A 1 -1.83 -4.87 -13.44
N CYS A 2 -2.88 -4.07 -13.31
CA CYS A 2 -3.49 -3.43 -14.47
C CYS A 2 -3.59 -1.92 -14.24
N GLY A 3 -3.83 -1.17 -15.31
CA GLY A 3 -4.14 0.25 -15.21
C GLY A 3 -5.60 0.49 -15.55
N VAL A 4 -6.32 1.14 -14.66
CA VAL A 4 -7.72 1.56 -14.86
C VAL A 4 -7.73 3.02 -15.24
N PHE A 5 -8.46 3.37 -16.30
CA PHE A 5 -8.78 4.76 -16.64
C PHE A 5 -10.21 4.87 -17.15
N VAL A 6 -10.96 5.76 -16.53
CA VAL A 6 -12.36 6.05 -16.85
C VAL A 6 -12.51 7.57 -16.94
N VAL A 7 -13.23 8.02 -17.97
CA VAL A 7 -13.64 9.42 -18.08
C VAL A 7 -15.09 9.51 -18.55
N TYR A 8 -15.84 10.37 -17.85
CA TYR A 8 -17.22 10.72 -18.21
C TYR A 8 -17.33 12.23 -18.46
N SER A 9 -17.90 12.58 -19.60
CA SER A 9 -18.21 13.96 -20.01
C SER A 9 -19.61 14.34 -19.52
N LYS A 10 -19.66 15.24 -18.51
CA LYS A 10 -20.89 15.64 -17.82
C LYS A 10 -21.78 16.56 -18.66
N ASN A 11 -21.19 17.27 -19.61
CA ASN A 11 -21.87 18.22 -20.49
C ASN A 11 -22.42 17.60 -21.79
N GLY A 12 -22.39 16.27 -21.93
CA GLY A 12 -22.89 15.55 -23.10
C GLY A 12 -21.98 15.57 -24.33
N ASN A 13 -20.84 16.27 -24.28
CA ASN A 13 -19.91 16.31 -25.41
C ASN A 13 -19.19 14.97 -25.58
N SER A 14 -19.07 14.52 -26.83
CA SER A 14 -18.33 13.32 -27.18
C SER A 14 -16.84 13.47 -26.83
N LEU A 15 -16.28 12.42 -26.22
CA LEU A 15 -14.87 12.36 -25.87
C LEU A 15 -14.00 12.09 -27.09
N SER A 16 -12.85 12.74 -27.16
CA SER A 16 -11.84 12.46 -28.21
C SER A 16 -11.21 11.08 -27.98
N LYS A 17 -11.37 10.19 -28.96
CA LYS A 17 -10.77 8.86 -28.94
C LYS A 17 -9.25 8.92 -28.82
N THR A 18 -8.61 9.80 -29.59
CA THR A 18 -7.14 9.98 -29.55
C THR A 18 -6.67 10.42 -28.16
N GLN A 19 -7.34 11.41 -27.54
CA GLN A 19 -6.99 11.86 -26.19
C GLN A 19 -7.14 10.73 -25.17
N CYS A 20 -8.26 10.00 -25.19
CA CYS A 20 -8.53 8.91 -24.26
C CYS A 20 -7.50 7.77 -24.40
N LEU A 21 -7.13 7.39 -25.61
CA LEU A 21 -6.13 6.36 -25.86
C LEU A 21 -4.73 6.81 -25.44
N ASN A 22 -4.30 8.03 -25.77
CA ASN A 22 -3.01 8.58 -25.36
C ASN A 22 -2.85 8.61 -23.83
N VAL A 23 -3.92 8.88 -23.10
CA VAL A 23 -3.92 8.82 -21.63
C VAL A 23 -3.82 7.38 -21.13
N SER A 24 -4.56 6.46 -21.75
CA SER A 24 -4.51 5.02 -21.41
C SER A 24 -3.12 4.44 -21.61
N GLU A 25 -2.39 4.88 -22.62
CA GLU A 25 -1.00 4.48 -22.89
C GLU A 25 -0.02 4.91 -21.79
N LYS A 26 -0.32 5.98 -21.02
CA LYS A 26 0.47 6.34 -19.83
C LYS A 26 0.42 5.29 -18.73
N LEU A 27 -0.56 4.40 -18.77
CA LEU A 27 -0.69 3.26 -17.86
C LEU A 27 -0.05 1.97 -18.39
N TYR A 28 0.61 2.01 -19.58
CA TYR A 28 1.19 0.83 -20.21
C TYR A 28 2.17 0.08 -19.31
N ASN A 29 3.00 0.79 -18.55
CA ASN A 29 3.93 0.15 -17.62
C ASN A 29 3.23 -0.70 -16.54
N ARG A 30 1.96 -0.42 -16.24
CA ARG A 30 1.16 -1.22 -15.30
C ARG A 30 0.68 -2.53 -15.92
N GLY A 31 0.37 -2.51 -17.21
CA GLY A 31 -0.18 -3.67 -17.91
C GLY A 31 0.19 -3.67 -19.39
N PRO A 32 1.40 -4.14 -19.74
CA PRO A 32 1.91 -4.07 -21.10
C PRO A 32 1.40 -5.18 -22.03
N ASP A 33 0.65 -6.16 -21.50
CA ASP A 33 0.25 -7.33 -22.29
C ASP A 33 -0.92 -7.02 -23.21
N SER A 34 -1.82 -6.10 -22.84
CA SER A 34 -2.89 -5.60 -23.73
C SER A 34 -3.50 -4.29 -23.22
N LEU A 35 -4.05 -3.49 -24.16
CA LEU A 35 -4.92 -2.36 -23.86
C LEU A 35 -6.35 -2.71 -24.32
N LYS A 36 -7.28 -2.75 -23.34
CA LYS A 36 -8.71 -3.01 -23.56
C LYS A 36 -9.48 -1.73 -23.31
N TYR A 37 -10.48 -1.43 -24.14
CA TYR A 37 -11.28 -0.22 -23.96
C TYR A 37 -12.65 -0.30 -24.63
N SER A 38 -13.56 0.57 -24.20
CA SER A 38 -14.87 0.76 -24.83
C SER A 38 -15.40 2.17 -24.60
N PHE A 39 -16.19 2.64 -25.55
CA PHE A 39 -17.00 3.85 -25.44
C PHE A 39 -18.46 3.49 -25.20
N PHE A 40 -19.12 4.29 -24.39
CA PHE A 40 -20.54 4.13 -24.04
C PHE A 40 -21.26 5.48 -24.07
N ARG A 41 -22.59 5.47 -23.97
CA ARG A 41 -23.42 6.68 -23.83
C ARG A 41 -23.13 7.72 -24.91
N ASN A 42 -23.23 7.34 -26.18
CA ASN A 42 -22.91 8.23 -27.33
C ASN A 42 -21.50 8.87 -27.19
N ASN A 43 -20.52 8.06 -26.80
CA ASN A 43 -19.11 8.46 -26.59
C ASN A 43 -18.87 9.49 -25.48
N THR A 44 -19.83 9.69 -24.56
CA THR A 44 -19.60 10.53 -23.37
C THR A 44 -18.94 9.78 -22.21
N LEU A 45 -18.92 8.45 -22.24
CA LEU A 45 -18.23 7.60 -21.27
C LEU A 45 -17.17 6.74 -21.97
N PHE A 46 -15.94 6.82 -21.52
CA PHE A 46 -14.84 5.96 -21.93
C PHE A 46 -14.30 5.17 -20.75
N ILE A 47 -14.08 3.88 -20.95
CA ILE A 47 -13.49 2.96 -19.97
C ILE A 47 -12.35 2.22 -20.64
N SER A 48 -11.17 2.18 -19.99
CA SER A 48 -10.04 1.39 -20.45
C SER A 48 -9.35 0.63 -19.33
N ASN A 49 -8.62 -0.41 -19.71
CA ASN A 49 -7.84 -1.26 -18.83
C ASN A 49 -6.56 -1.69 -19.55
N THR A 50 -5.39 -1.28 -19.05
CA THR A 50 -4.13 -1.90 -19.45
C THR A 50 -3.92 -3.14 -18.60
N VAL A 51 -3.59 -4.26 -19.22
CA VAL A 51 -3.60 -5.59 -18.58
C VAL A 51 -2.20 -6.16 -18.42
N LEU A 52 -1.86 -6.57 -17.19
CA LEU A 52 -0.77 -7.50 -16.90
C LEU A 52 -1.40 -8.86 -16.62
N SER A 53 -1.28 -9.79 -17.55
CA SER A 53 -1.88 -11.11 -17.45
C SER A 53 -1.10 -12.01 -16.52
N ILE A 54 -1.70 -12.38 -15.41
CA ILE A 54 -1.15 -13.28 -14.39
C ILE A 54 -2.00 -14.55 -14.31
N THR A 55 -3.33 -14.40 -14.32
CA THR A 55 -4.30 -15.50 -14.28
C THR A 55 -4.94 -15.74 -15.65
N GLY A 56 -5.28 -16.99 -15.94
CA GLY A 56 -5.97 -17.40 -17.15
C GLY A 56 -5.16 -17.18 -18.44
N LYS A 57 -5.86 -17.23 -19.59
CA LYS A 57 -5.28 -17.01 -20.91
C LYS A 57 -5.40 -15.54 -21.32
N ILE A 58 -4.35 -15.01 -21.93
CA ILE A 58 -4.41 -13.70 -22.59
C ILE A 58 -5.31 -13.84 -23.80
N PHE A 59 -6.47 -13.18 -23.76
CA PHE A 59 -7.28 -13.01 -24.96
C PHE A 59 -6.78 -11.77 -25.70
N THR A 60 -6.48 -11.92 -26.97
CA THR A 60 -5.98 -10.86 -27.86
C THR A 60 -7.05 -9.83 -28.23
N ASP A 61 -8.30 -10.08 -27.86
CA ASP A 61 -9.38 -9.13 -28.09
C ASP A 61 -9.19 -7.85 -27.25
N LYS A 62 -9.65 -6.73 -27.79
CA LYS A 62 -9.57 -5.42 -27.12
C LYS A 62 -10.75 -5.18 -26.19
N SER A 63 -11.59 -6.17 -25.95
CA SER A 63 -12.80 -6.04 -25.16
C SER A 63 -12.53 -6.09 -23.66
N LEU A 64 -13.16 -5.24 -22.89
CA LEU A 64 -13.20 -5.29 -21.43
C LEU A 64 -13.92 -6.57 -20.96
N SER A 65 -13.72 -6.95 -19.71
CA SER A 65 -14.49 -8.04 -19.10
C SER A 65 -15.96 -7.62 -18.98
N VAL A 66 -16.85 -8.42 -19.58
CA VAL A 66 -18.29 -8.16 -19.59
C VAL A 66 -18.99 -9.33 -18.91
N SER A 67 -20.03 -9.05 -18.12
CA SER A 67 -20.85 -10.07 -17.48
C SER A 67 -21.59 -10.93 -18.51
N LYS A 68 -22.02 -12.13 -18.09
CA LYS A 68 -22.71 -13.09 -18.96
C LYS A 68 -23.95 -12.47 -19.62
N ASN A 69 -24.74 -11.71 -18.87
CA ASN A 69 -25.95 -11.02 -19.36
C ASN A 69 -25.63 -9.68 -20.04
N LYS A 70 -24.36 -9.30 -20.20
CA LYS A 70 -23.89 -8.07 -20.85
C LYS A 70 -24.35 -6.76 -20.18
N ASN A 71 -24.87 -6.83 -18.97
CA ASN A 71 -25.34 -5.66 -18.22
C ASN A 71 -24.21 -4.89 -17.55
N TYR A 72 -23.10 -5.56 -17.23
CA TYR A 72 -21.98 -5.00 -16.50
C TYR A 72 -20.70 -5.08 -17.32
N THR A 73 -19.95 -3.99 -17.35
CA THR A 73 -18.63 -3.92 -17.98
C THR A 73 -17.60 -3.50 -16.94
N LEU A 74 -16.51 -4.27 -16.83
CA LEU A 74 -15.52 -4.17 -15.76
C LEU A 74 -14.17 -3.69 -16.30
N SER A 75 -13.57 -2.69 -15.63
CA SER A 75 -12.14 -2.38 -15.68
C SER A 75 -11.52 -2.70 -14.31
N PHE A 76 -10.53 -3.60 -14.28
CA PHE A 76 -10.06 -4.26 -13.08
C PHE A 76 -8.53 -4.15 -12.92
N ASN A 77 -8.09 -3.84 -11.70
CA ASN A 77 -6.69 -3.88 -11.28
C ASN A 77 -6.58 -4.70 -9.99
N GLY A 78 -5.96 -5.85 -10.05
CA GLY A 78 -5.79 -6.69 -8.87
C GLY A 78 -5.70 -8.18 -9.17
N GLU A 79 -5.95 -8.95 -8.14
CA GLU A 79 -6.03 -10.42 -8.14
C GLU A 79 -7.05 -10.87 -7.09
N ILE A 80 -8.01 -11.70 -7.49
CA ILE A 80 -9.00 -12.30 -6.60
C ILE A 80 -8.62 -13.77 -6.39
N TYR A 81 -7.96 -14.07 -5.28
CA TYR A 81 -7.42 -15.40 -5.02
C TYR A 81 -8.48 -16.51 -4.91
N ASN A 82 -9.68 -16.17 -4.45
CA ASN A 82 -10.79 -17.13 -4.31
C ASN A 82 -11.76 -17.16 -5.51
N TYR A 83 -11.37 -16.63 -6.69
CA TYR A 83 -12.26 -16.53 -7.85
C TYR A 83 -12.82 -17.90 -8.30
N LYS A 84 -12.01 -18.96 -8.25
CA LYS A 84 -12.47 -20.31 -8.62
C LYS A 84 -13.58 -20.81 -7.71
N THR A 85 -13.40 -20.63 -6.39
CA THR A 85 -14.41 -21.01 -5.39
C THR A 85 -15.69 -20.20 -5.58
N LEU A 86 -15.56 -18.88 -5.85
CA LEU A 86 -16.72 -18.02 -6.09
C LEU A 86 -17.45 -18.44 -7.36
N GLY A 87 -16.74 -18.65 -8.48
CA GLY A 87 -17.35 -19.11 -9.73
C GLY A 87 -18.16 -20.40 -9.56
N ASN A 88 -17.62 -21.36 -8.84
CA ASN A 88 -18.27 -22.65 -8.58
C ASN A 88 -19.45 -22.52 -7.61
N ASN A 89 -19.28 -21.83 -6.47
CA ASN A 89 -20.32 -21.70 -5.44
C ASN A 89 -21.55 -20.95 -5.92
N TYR A 90 -21.34 -19.90 -6.71
CA TYR A 90 -22.43 -19.09 -7.28
C TYR A 90 -22.88 -19.59 -8.66
N ARG A 91 -22.23 -20.61 -9.23
CA ARG A 91 -22.48 -21.12 -10.60
C ARG A 91 -22.49 -19.97 -11.64
N SER A 92 -21.71 -18.91 -11.37
CA SER A 92 -21.64 -17.71 -12.19
C SER A 92 -20.91 -17.95 -13.50
N THR A 93 -19.84 -18.75 -13.43
CA THR A 93 -18.92 -19.01 -14.54
C THR A 93 -18.50 -20.48 -14.49
N ILE A 94 -18.43 -21.12 -15.68
CA ILE A 94 -17.78 -22.43 -15.81
C ILE A 94 -16.27 -22.17 -15.67
N VAL A 95 -15.69 -22.58 -14.53
CA VAL A 95 -14.29 -22.30 -14.20
C VAL A 95 -13.39 -23.36 -14.80
N ASP A 96 -12.53 -22.95 -15.73
CA ASP A 96 -11.50 -23.75 -16.37
C ASP A 96 -10.10 -23.12 -16.21
N LYS A 97 -9.08 -23.70 -16.87
CA LYS A 97 -7.70 -23.17 -16.87
C LYS A 97 -7.53 -21.80 -17.56
N ASN A 98 -8.47 -21.42 -18.40
CA ASN A 98 -8.44 -20.16 -19.16
C ASN A 98 -9.24 -19.06 -18.48
N THR A 99 -10.04 -19.40 -17.47
CA THR A 99 -10.92 -18.45 -16.78
C THR A 99 -10.10 -17.44 -15.98
N THR A 100 -10.40 -16.16 -16.15
CA THR A 100 -9.77 -15.08 -15.39
C THR A 100 -10.64 -14.70 -14.19
N ASP A 101 -10.01 -14.18 -13.16
CA ASP A 101 -10.68 -13.64 -11.98
C ASP A 101 -11.59 -12.46 -12.31
N SER A 102 -11.18 -11.60 -13.26
CA SER A 102 -11.99 -10.47 -13.76
C SER A 102 -13.27 -10.92 -14.48
N LYS A 103 -13.24 -12.07 -15.16
CA LYS A 103 -14.46 -12.63 -15.79
C LYS A 103 -15.43 -13.14 -14.72
N VAL A 104 -14.93 -13.89 -13.74
CA VAL A 104 -15.76 -14.36 -12.62
C VAL A 104 -16.37 -13.19 -11.86
N LEU A 105 -15.56 -12.14 -11.58
CA LEU A 105 -16.05 -10.94 -10.92
C LEU A 105 -17.17 -10.26 -11.73
N ALA A 106 -17.00 -10.12 -13.04
CA ALA A 106 -18.03 -9.53 -13.90
C ALA A 106 -19.34 -10.33 -13.85
N ASP A 107 -19.24 -11.67 -13.91
CA ASP A 107 -20.41 -12.56 -13.89
C ASP A 107 -21.13 -12.56 -12.53
N LEU A 108 -20.42 -12.36 -11.43
CA LEU A 108 -21.03 -12.22 -10.10
C LEU A 108 -22.00 -11.04 -10.02
N TYR A 109 -21.76 -9.95 -10.76
CA TYR A 109 -22.66 -8.80 -10.79
C TYR A 109 -24.03 -9.11 -11.39
N ASP A 110 -24.16 -10.15 -12.19
CA ASP A 110 -25.46 -10.58 -12.72
C ASP A 110 -26.37 -11.27 -11.66
N ILE A 111 -25.78 -11.78 -10.55
CA ILE A 111 -26.49 -12.68 -9.61
C ILE A 111 -26.33 -12.32 -8.14
N VAL A 112 -25.33 -11.51 -7.77
CA VAL A 112 -25.06 -11.09 -6.41
C VAL A 112 -25.26 -9.59 -6.30
N ASP A 113 -25.91 -9.14 -5.24
CA ASP A 113 -26.03 -7.70 -4.97
C ASP A 113 -24.68 -7.02 -4.93
N TYR A 114 -24.55 -5.90 -5.64
CA TYR A 114 -23.28 -5.18 -5.81
C TYR A 114 -22.65 -4.71 -4.49
N GLN A 115 -23.47 -4.49 -3.44
CA GLN A 115 -22.97 -4.10 -2.10
C GLN A 115 -22.35 -5.29 -1.35
N SER A 116 -22.75 -6.49 -1.69
CA SER A 116 -22.29 -7.73 -1.06
C SER A 116 -21.05 -8.31 -1.72
N ILE A 117 -20.84 -8.07 -3.02
CA ILE A 117 -19.70 -8.62 -3.76
C ILE A 117 -18.36 -8.33 -3.09
N PRO A 118 -18.00 -7.07 -2.72
CA PRO A 118 -16.67 -6.80 -2.17
C PRO A 118 -16.40 -7.52 -0.83
N LYS A 119 -17.45 -7.87 -0.09
CA LYS A 119 -17.33 -8.55 1.21
C LYS A 119 -16.86 -10.00 1.08
N ILE A 120 -17.24 -10.67 -0.02
CA ILE A 120 -16.92 -12.09 -0.27
C ILE A 120 -15.60 -12.28 -1.01
N LEU A 121 -15.00 -11.21 -1.55
CA LEU A 121 -13.72 -11.28 -2.23
C LEU A 121 -12.56 -11.49 -1.23
N ASN A 122 -11.65 -12.40 -1.60
CA ASN A 122 -10.35 -12.57 -0.97
C ASN A 122 -9.27 -12.24 -2.00
N GLY A 123 -8.54 -11.15 -1.78
CA GLY A 123 -7.54 -10.67 -2.72
C GLY A 123 -7.23 -9.19 -2.53
N MET A 124 -6.52 -8.66 -3.49
CA MET A 124 -6.17 -7.26 -3.62
C MET A 124 -6.81 -6.71 -4.89
N PHE A 125 -7.58 -5.64 -4.80
CA PHE A 125 -8.36 -5.18 -5.93
C PHE A 125 -8.75 -3.70 -5.87
N ALA A 126 -8.78 -3.10 -7.04
CA ALA A 126 -9.45 -1.84 -7.31
C ALA A 126 -10.08 -1.91 -8.70
N TYR A 127 -11.36 -1.61 -8.81
CA TYR A 127 -12.06 -1.76 -10.07
C TYR A 127 -13.21 -0.78 -10.25
N VAL A 128 -13.60 -0.60 -11.50
CA VAL A 128 -14.77 0.17 -11.91
C VAL A 128 -15.69 -0.72 -12.75
N VAL A 129 -16.95 -0.74 -12.38
CA VAL A 129 -18.01 -1.42 -13.12
C VAL A 129 -18.97 -0.38 -13.70
N TYR A 130 -19.23 -0.45 -14.99
CA TYR A 130 -20.34 0.26 -15.61
C TYR A 130 -21.59 -0.62 -15.55
N ASP A 131 -22.56 -0.21 -14.76
CA ASP A 131 -23.90 -0.78 -14.71
C ASP A 131 -24.77 -0.11 -15.78
N LYS A 132 -25.05 -0.84 -16.86
CA LYS A 132 -25.83 -0.34 -18.01
C LYS A 132 -27.31 -0.20 -17.70
N ARG A 133 -27.83 -0.97 -16.75
CA ARG A 133 -29.26 -0.92 -16.38
C ARG A 133 -29.56 0.33 -15.57
N GLU A 134 -28.78 0.51 -14.50
CA GLU A 134 -28.94 1.63 -13.56
C GLU A 134 -28.23 2.91 -14.01
N GLN A 135 -27.53 2.87 -15.16
CA GLN A 135 -26.78 4.01 -15.69
C GLN A 135 -25.88 4.68 -14.65
N ARG A 136 -24.95 3.88 -14.08
CA ARG A 136 -24.04 4.32 -13.01
C ARG A 136 -22.69 3.65 -13.12
N LEU A 137 -21.69 4.22 -12.43
CA LEU A 137 -20.41 3.57 -12.17
C LEU A 137 -20.38 3.08 -10.72
N ILE A 138 -19.93 1.85 -10.53
CA ILE A 138 -19.62 1.28 -9.21
C ILE A 138 -18.09 1.21 -9.10
N ILE A 139 -17.51 1.85 -8.08
CA ILE A 139 -16.06 1.98 -7.91
C ILE A 139 -15.69 1.35 -6.56
N VAL A 140 -14.81 0.35 -6.59
CA VAL A 140 -14.50 -0.48 -5.42
C VAL A 140 -13.01 -0.56 -5.18
N ASN A 141 -12.60 -0.47 -3.90
CA ASN A 141 -11.21 -0.63 -3.44
C ASN A 141 -11.13 -1.67 -2.32
N ASP A 142 -10.04 -2.43 -2.30
CA ASP A 142 -9.79 -3.43 -1.25
C ASP A 142 -9.56 -2.78 0.13
N PRO A 143 -9.79 -3.53 1.23
CA PRO A 143 -9.63 -2.98 2.58
C PRO A 143 -8.17 -2.84 3.02
N GLN A 144 -7.24 -3.54 2.37
CA GLN A 144 -5.81 -3.51 2.69
C GLN A 144 -5.07 -2.33 2.00
N GLY A 145 -5.74 -1.62 1.06
CA GLY A 145 -5.12 -0.53 0.30
C GLY A 145 -3.98 -0.99 -0.60
N GLU A 146 -3.99 -2.25 -1.04
CA GLU A 146 -2.98 -2.78 -1.95
C GLU A 146 -3.18 -2.27 -3.37
N LYS A 147 -4.44 -2.03 -3.76
CA LYS A 147 -4.80 -1.41 -5.03
C LYS A 147 -5.61 -0.15 -4.80
N ASN A 148 -5.25 0.91 -5.50
CA ASN A 148 -5.85 2.22 -5.28
C ASN A 148 -6.41 2.81 -6.56
N LEU A 149 -7.48 3.62 -6.42
CA LEU A 149 -8.04 4.46 -7.47
C LEU A 149 -8.08 5.91 -6.99
N TYR A 150 -7.80 6.81 -7.92
CA TYR A 150 -7.90 8.24 -7.77
C TYR A 150 -9.07 8.77 -8.58
N TYR A 151 -9.67 9.86 -8.15
CA TYR A 151 -10.72 10.54 -8.91
C TYR A 151 -10.52 12.04 -8.96
N TYR A 152 -11.08 12.62 -9.98
CA TYR A 152 -11.19 14.05 -10.19
C TYR A 152 -12.60 14.36 -10.66
N GLU A 153 -13.16 15.45 -10.16
CA GLU A 153 -14.48 15.91 -10.58
C GLU A 153 -14.52 17.42 -10.71
N ASN A 154 -15.05 17.89 -11.83
CA ASN A 154 -15.40 19.28 -12.02
C ASN A 154 -16.75 19.41 -12.75
N LYS A 155 -17.10 20.62 -13.22
CA LYS A 155 -18.35 20.85 -13.97
C LYS A 155 -18.44 20.08 -15.29
N ASN A 156 -17.31 19.74 -15.91
CA ASN A 156 -17.26 19.13 -17.25
C ASN A 156 -17.00 17.63 -17.23
N PHE A 157 -16.20 17.14 -16.26
CA PHE A 157 -15.70 15.77 -16.26
C PHE A 157 -15.77 15.12 -14.90
N PHE A 158 -15.97 13.81 -14.91
CA PHE A 158 -15.65 12.89 -13.82
C PHE A 158 -14.63 11.89 -14.33
N LEU A 159 -13.49 11.75 -13.63
CA LEU A 159 -12.39 10.86 -14.00
C LEU A 159 -12.08 9.90 -12.86
N VAL A 160 -11.73 8.65 -13.21
CA VAL A 160 -11.19 7.66 -12.29
C VAL A 160 -9.94 7.04 -12.90
N SER A 161 -8.87 6.91 -12.13
CA SER A 161 -7.64 6.25 -12.61
C SER A 161 -6.83 5.59 -11.50
N SER A 162 -6.03 4.60 -11.90
CA SER A 162 -5.04 3.96 -11.03
C SER A 162 -3.85 4.87 -10.69
N THR A 163 -3.66 5.99 -11.40
CA THR A 163 -2.57 6.95 -11.14
C THR A 163 -3.05 8.38 -11.29
N THR A 164 -2.47 9.28 -10.50
CA THR A 164 -2.72 10.73 -10.64
C THR A 164 -2.15 11.28 -11.95
N GLU A 165 -1.08 10.68 -12.48
CA GLU A 165 -0.46 11.11 -13.74
C GLU A 165 -1.41 10.95 -14.94
N ALA A 166 -2.19 9.89 -15.00
CA ALA A 166 -3.19 9.72 -16.06
C ALA A 166 -4.26 10.83 -16.01
N ILE A 167 -4.75 11.17 -14.81
CA ILE A 167 -5.70 12.27 -14.64
C ILE A 167 -5.09 13.61 -15.08
N ASN A 168 -3.89 13.93 -14.60
CA ASN A 168 -3.16 15.16 -14.98
C ASN A 168 -2.90 15.23 -16.49
N SER A 169 -2.62 14.09 -17.12
CA SER A 169 -2.37 14.01 -18.57
C SER A 169 -3.65 14.27 -19.38
N PHE A 170 -4.81 13.83 -18.88
CA PHE A 170 -6.10 14.14 -19.51
C PHE A 170 -6.44 15.62 -19.39
N LEU A 171 -6.26 16.20 -18.20
CA LEU A 171 -6.54 17.60 -17.91
C LEU A 171 -5.53 18.56 -18.55
N LYS A 172 -4.35 18.06 -18.91
CA LYS A 172 -3.19 18.87 -19.37
C LYS A 172 -2.72 19.90 -18.33
N GLU A 173 -3.01 19.65 -17.05
CA GLU A 173 -2.71 20.52 -15.93
C GLU A 173 -2.08 19.75 -14.78
N LYS A 174 -1.20 20.43 -14.00
CA LYS A 174 -0.56 19.88 -12.80
C LYS A 174 -0.58 20.94 -11.69
N ASN A 175 -1.74 21.16 -11.12
CA ASN A 175 -1.91 22.12 -10.03
C ASN A 175 -1.54 21.50 -8.70
N LEU A 176 -0.54 22.08 -7.99
CA LEU A 176 -0.05 21.55 -6.72
C LEU A 176 -1.05 21.79 -5.58
N ASN A 177 -1.26 20.75 -4.74
CA ASN A 177 -1.94 20.88 -3.47
C ASN A 177 -0.90 21.02 -2.34
N ILE A 178 -0.85 22.19 -1.69
CA ILE A 178 0.16 22.49 -0.67
C ILE A 178 -0.16 21.82 0.68
N ASN A 179 -1.43 21.60 1.01
CA ASN A 179 -1.85 21.07 2.31
C ASN A 179 -1.25 19.70 2.64
N PRO A 180 -1.30 18.69 1.75
CA PRO A 180 -0.64 17.42 1.99
C PRO A 180 0.88 17.54 2.18
N LEU A 181 1.54 18.49 1.50
CA LEU A 181 2.98 18.72 1.67
C LEU A 181 3.31 19.32 3.04
N ARG A 182 2.46 20.22 3.54
CA ARG A 182 2.57 20.75 4.92
C ARG A 182 2.36 19.63 5.93
N ASN A 183 1.31 18.83 5.78
CA ASN A 183 1.03 17.69 6.65
C ASN A 183 2.18 16.70 6.66
N TYR A 184 2.81 16.42 5.52
CA TYR A 184 3.97 15.55 5.43
C TYR A 184 5.15 16.02 6.29
N LEU A 185 5.38 17.33 6.41
CA LEU A 185 6.44 17.86 7.28
C LEU A 185 6.16 17.60 8.77
N PHE A 186 4.89 17.73 9.18
CA PHE A 186 4.51 17.66 10.58
C PHE A 186 4.15 16.28 11.09
N THR A 187 3.92 15.33 10.20
CA THR A 187 3.50 13.98 10.56
C THR A 187 4.64 12.99 10.42
N ARG A 188 4.58 11.91 11.18
CA ARG A 188 5.49 10.79 10.98
C ARG A 188 5.30 10.14 9.61
N HIS A 189 4.11 10.28 9.05
CA HIS A 189 3.69 9.65 7.80
C HIS A 189 3.02 10.64 6.86
N TYR A 190 3.16 10.42 5.54
CA TYR A 190 2.41 11.17 4.54
C TYR A 190 0.94 10.73 4.60
N MET A 191 0.15 11.51 5.30
CA MET A 191 -1.23 11.13 5.59
C MET A 191 -2.25 12.01 4.89
N ALA A 192 -2.10 12.15 3.59
CA ALA A 192 -3.25 12.53 2.80
C ALA A 192 -4.18 11.31 2.67
N LEU A 193 -5.15 11.20 3.56
CA LEU A 193 -6.12 10.09 3.53
C LEU A 193 -7.03 10.16 2.30
N LYS A 194 -7.29 11.36 1.80
CA LYS A 194 -8.10 11.61 0.60
C LYS A 194 -7.38 12.49 -0.42
N GLU A 195 -6.68 13.50 0.02
CA GLU A 195 -6.01 14.46 -0.84
C GLU A 195 -4.73 13.87 -1.43
N THR A 196 -4.38 14.32 -2.63
CA THR A 196 -3.10 14.01 -3.27
C THR A 196 -2.22 15.26 -3.33
N SER A 197 -1.00 15.13 -3.85
CA SER A 197 -0.12 16.27 -4.11
C SER A 197 -0.66 17.21 -5.20
N PHE A 198 -1.76 16.87 -5.86
CA PHE A 198 -2.40 17.68 -6.90
C PHE A 198 -3.79 18.12 -6.46
N LYS A 199 -4.15 19.38 -6.76
CA LYS A 199 -5.45 19.96 -6.44
C LYS A 199 -6.57 19.16 -7.12
N ASP A 200 -7.67 18.99 -6.39
CA ASP A 200 -8.92 18.39 -6.86
C ASP A 200 -8.80 16.93 -7.32
N ILE A 201 -7.61 16.33 -7.16
CA ILE A 201 -7.41 14.89 -7.34
C ILE A 201 -7.42 14.21 -5.97
N TYR A 202 -8.38 13.32 -5.78
CA TYR A 202 -8.61 12.64 -4.51
C TYR A 202 -8.40 11.13 -4.64
N LEU A 203 -8.06 10.51 -3.52
CA LEU A 203 -7.97 9.05 -3.38
C LEU A 203 -9.32 8.51 -2.89
N PHE A 204 -9.83 7.44 -3.52
CA PHE A 204 -10.93 6.68 -2.92
C PHE A 204 -10.50 6.01 -1.62
N SER A 205 -11.39 6.01 -0.64
CA SER A 205 -11.13 5.34 0.64
C SER A 205 -10.98 3.82 0.45
N ASN A 206 -10.10 3.21 1.23
CA ASN A 206 -10.01 1.75 1.28
C ASN A 206 -11.31 1.15 1.81
N ALA A 207 -11.60 -0.09 1.41
CA ALA A 207 -12.86 -0.76 1.69
C ALA A 207 -14.10 0.05 1.24
N SER A 208 -13.96 0.88 0.21
CA SER A 208 -15.10 1.62 -0.34
C SER A 208 -15.79 0.86 -1.48
N ASN A 209 -17.10 1.00 -1.53
CA ASN A 209 -17.98 0.68 -2.65
C ASN A 209 -18.75 1.94 -3.00
N SER A 210 -18.17 2.73 -3.91
CA SER A 210 -18.66 4.06 -4.28
C SER A 210 -19.50 3.98 -5.53
N VAL A 211 -20.52 4.83 -5.61
CA VAL A 211 -21.43 4.89 -6.76
C VAL A 211 -21.42 6.30 -7.33
N TYR A 212 -21.21 6.40 -8.64
CA TYR A 212 -21.41 7.64 -9.39
C TYR A 212 -22.64 7.51 -10.29
N GLU A 213 -23.66 8.30 -10.00
CA GLU A 213 -24.94 8.32 -10.72
C GLU A 213 -24.91 9.38 -11.84
N PHE A 214 -25.11 8.96 -13.11
CA PHE A 214 -25.03 9.89 -14.23
C PHE A 214 -26.20 10.86 -14.32
N HIS A 215 -27.39 10.49 -13.82
CA HIS A 215 -28.59 11.32 -13.94
C HIS A 215 -28.52 12.63 -13.14
N ASN A 216 -27.81 12.61 -12.00
CA ASN A 216 -27.66 13.76 -11.11
C ASN A 216 -26.19 14.20 -10.94
N ASN A 217 -25.26 13.54 -11.61
CA ASN A 217 -23.82 13.76 -11.51
C ASN A 217 -23.31 13.69 -10.05
N LYS A 218 -23.80 12.75 -9.26
CA LYS A 218 -23.48 12.66 -7.83
C LYS A 218 -22.63 11.44 -7.51
N LEU A 219 -21.50 11.68 -6.84
CA LEU A 219 -20.64 10.65 -6.26
C LEU A 219 -21.05 10.38 -4.79
N LYS A 220 -21.37 9.12 -4.47
CA LYS A 220 -21.56 8.64 -3.11
C LYS A 220 -20.43 7.68 -2.76
N ILE A 221 -19.66 7.98 -1.72
CA ILE A 221 -18.57 7.13 -1.23
C ILE A 221 -19.05 6.40 0.02
N ASN A 222 -19.25 5.10 -0.07
CA ASN A 222 -19.69 4.26 1.04
C ASN A 222 -18.60 3.25 1.37
N LYS A 223 -18.38 2.97 2.64
CA LYS A 223 -17.57 1.83 3.09
C LYS A 223 -18.44 0.57 3.14
N TYR A 224 -17.95 -0.53 2.56
CA TYR A 224 -18.62 -1.83 2.68
C TYR A 224 -18.11 -2.64 3.89
N GLU A 225 -16.94 -2.27 4.42
CA GLU A 225 -16.30 -2.90 5.58
C GLU A 225 -15.38 -1.88 6.24
N ASP A 226 -15.30 -1.86 7.57
CA ASP A 226 -14.25 -1.12 8.28
C ASP A 226 -13.36 -2.14 9.02
N PRO A 227 -12.04 -2.16 8.77
CA PRO A 227 -11.15 -3.08 9.48
C PRO A 227 -11.18 -2.95 11.02
N ILE A 228 -11.61 -1.82 11.56
CA ILE A 228 -11.84 -1.67 13.01
C ILE A 228 -12.91 -2.66 13.49
N ASP A 229 -13.92 -2.94 12.69
CA ASP A 229 -15.00 -3.87 13.02
C ASP A 229 -14.55 -5.35 13.00
N TRP A 230 -13.33 -5.61 12.53
CA TRP A 230 -12.72 -6.95 12.62
C TRP A 230 -12.20 -7.28 14.03
N ILE A 231 -12.03 -6.27 14.89
CA ILE A 231 -11.67 -6.44 16.30
C ILE A 231 -12.86 -7.14 16.99
N SER A 232 -12.58 -8.28 17.61
CA SER A 232 -13.58 -9.16 18.19
C SER A 232 -13.14 -9.70 19.54
N GLU A 233 -13.84 -9.32 20.59
CA GLU A 233 -13.63 -9.86 21.93
C GLU A 233 -13.70 -11.39 21.95
N LYS A 234 -14.70 -11.99 21.30
CA LYS A 234 -14.86 -13.45 21.20
C LYS A 234 -13.62 -14.14 20.66
N LYS A 235 -13.03 -13.58 19.58
CA LYS A 235 -11.80 -14.15 18.98
C LYS A 235 -10.59 -13.94 19.87
N TYR A 236 -10.46 -12.74 20.45
CA TYR A 236 -9.38 -12.42 21.37
C TYR A 236 -9.39 -13.35 22.57
N MET A 237 -10.55 -13.54 23.22
CA MET A 237 -10.71 -14.42 24.37
C MET A 237 -10.48 -15.89 24.00
N LYS A 238 -10.88 -16.33 22.80
CA LYS A 238 -10.52 -17.65 22.30
C LYS A 238 -9.01 -17.85 22.31
N PHE A 239 -8.23 -16.94 21.68
CA PHE A 239 -6.77 -17.03 21.64
C PHE A 239 -6.09 -16.86 23.01
N THR A 240 -6.73 -16.18 23.95
CA THR A 240 -6.22 -16.05 25.32
C THR A 240 -6.29 -17.37 26.09
N LYS A 241 -7.34 -18.18 25.84
CA LYS A 241 -7.62 -19.44 26.55
C LYS A 241 -6.92 -20.65 25.94
N LEU A 242 -6.60 -20.63 24.66
CA LEU A 242 -5.92 -21.74 23.98
C LEU A 242 -4.47 -21.89 24.47
N PRO A 243 -3.96 -23.14 24.54
CA PRO A 243 -2.53 -23.39 24.71
C PRO A 243 -1.70 -22.65 23.66
N GLU A 244 -0.50 -22.24 24.03
CA GLU A 244 0.37 -21.44 23.15
C GLU A 244 0.65 -22.16 21.82
N GLU A 245 0.99 -23.45 21.89
CA GLU A 245 1.33 -24.24 20.70
C GLU A 245 0.15 -24.34 19.73
N GLU A 246 -1.08 -24.48 20.23
CA GLU A 246 -2.27 -24.50 19.37
C GLU A 246 -2.48 -23.18 18.64
N VAL A 247 -2.18 -22.03 19.27
CA VAL A 247 -2.28 -20.72 18.62
C VAL A 247 -1.20 -20.57 17.54
N ILE A 248 0.02 -21.05 17.83
CA ILE A 248 1.13 -21.05 16.88
C ILE A 248 0.79 -21.93 15.67
N ASP A 249 0.33 -23.15 15.90
CA ASP A 249 -0.04 -24.10 14.86
C ASP A 249 -1.21 -23.61 14.02
N TYR A 250 -2.19 -22.99 14.66
CA TYR A 250 -3.33 -22.39 13.95
C TYR A 250 -2.90 -21.26 13.01
N LEU A 251 -2.04 -20.34 13.46
CA LEU A 251 -1.56 -19.27 12.61
C LEU A 251 -0.67 -19.81 11.47
N ASP A 252 0.22 -20.75 11.79
CA ASP A 252 1.09 -21.40 10.80
C ASP A 252 0.26 -22.09 9.71
N PHE A 253 -0.74 -22.87 10.11
CA PHE A 253 -1.67 -23.52 9.18
C PHE A 253 -2.38 -22.50 8.27
N LYS A 254 -2.89 -21.39 8.85
CA LYS A 254 -3.60 -20.37 8.08
C LYS A 254 -2.67 -19.60 7.12
N LEU A 255 -1.42 -19.37 7.51
CA LEU A 255 -0.41 -18.79 6.62
C LEU A 255 -0.11 -19.72 5.43
N ASN A 256 0.00 -21.03 5.67
CA ASN A 256 0.20 -22.02 4.62
C ASN A 256 -0.99 -22.12 3.66
N GLU A 257 -2.24 -22.14 4.18
CA GLU A 257 -3.45 -22.09 3.35
C GLU A 257 -3.45 -20.84 2.44
N GLN A 258 -3.16 -19.68 3.03
CA GLN A 258 -3.14 -18.42 2.27
C GLN A 258 -2.00 -18.41 1.26
N ALA A 259 -0.81 -18.89 1.61
CA ALA A 259 0.34 -18.99 0.72
C ALA A 259 -0.01 -19.79 -0.53
N LYS A 260 -0.64 -20.97 -0.35
CA LYS A 260 -1.01 -21.87 -1.44
C LYS A 260 -1.90 -21.21 -2.50
N ILE A 261 -2.90 -20.43 -2.08
CA ILE A 261 -3.82 -19.77 -3.03
C ILE A 261 -3.24 -18.53 -3.71
N MET A 262 -2.14 -17.98 -3.18
CA MET A 262 -1.48 -16.78 -3.74
C MET A 262 -0.42 -17.12 -4.79
N ILE A 263 -0.04 -18.39 -4.96
CA ILE A 263 1.00 -18.78 -5.94
C ILE A 263 0.51 -18.57 -7.37
N PRO A 264 1.24 -17.79 -8.19
CA PRO A 264 0.90 -17.67 -9.60
C PRO A 264 1.33 -18.94 -10.37
N ASN A 265 0.65 -19.21 -11.48
CA ASN A 265 0.99 -20.35 -12.36
C ASN A 265 2.27 -20.12 -13.18
N GLN A 266 2.95 -19.03 -13.00
CA GLN A 266 4.16 -18.63 -13.74
C GLN A 266 5.30 -18.32 -12.78
N LYS A 267 6.49 -18.13 -13.32
CA LYS A 267 7.69 -17.74 -12.57
C LYS A 267 7.46 -16.48 -11.75
N PHE A 268 7.90 -16.49 -10.50
CA PHE A 268 7.75 -15.38 -9.57
C PHE A 268 9.02 -15.13 -8.76
N GLY A 269 9.02 -14.08 -7.96
CA GLY A 269 10.12 -13.72 -7.10
C GLY A 269 9.75 -13.68 -5.62
N CYS A 270 10.75 -13.82 -4.75
CA CYS A 270 10.62 -13.58 -3.31
C CYS A 270 11.76 -12.66 -2.83
N VAL A 271 11.44 -11.69 -1.99
CA VAL A 271 12.44 -10.87 -1.31
C VAL A 271 12.83 -11.58 -0.02
N VAL A 272 14.12 -11.83 0.17
CA VAL A 272 14.67 -12.50 1.37
C VAL A 272 15.76 -11.63 1.95
N SER A 273 15.42 -10.81 2.96
CA SER A 273 16.38 -9.89 3.61
C SER A 273 17.17 -10.53 4.77
N GLY A 274 16.89 -11.80 5.11
CA GLY A 274 17.43 -12.46 6.30
C GLY A 274 16.68 -12.10 7.60
N GLY A 275 15.76 -11.14 7.56
CA GLY A 275 14.82 -10.87 8.65
C GLY A 275 13.73 -11.95 8.72
N VAL A 276 13.16 -12.14 9.91
CA VAL A 276 12.14 -13.19 10.17
C VAL A 276 10.98 -13.12 9.19
N ASP A 277 10.43 -11.93 8.93
CA ASP A 277 9.23 -11.76 8.12
C ASP A 277 9.42 -12.21 6.67
N SER A 278 10.39 -11.60 6.00
CA SER A 278 10.66 -11.87 4.58
C SER A 278 11.16 -13.30 4.35
N THR A 279 11.95 -13.84 5.31
CA THR A 279 12.49 -15.19 5.20
C THR A 279 11.40 -16.23 5.44
N LEU A 280 10.56 -16.05 6.46
CA LEU A 280 9.43 -16.94 6.74
C LEU A 280 8.43 -16.92 5.57
N GLN A 281 8.04 -15.72 5.10
CA GLN A 281 7.13 -15.62 3.95
C GLN A 281 7.72 -16.32 2.72
N ALA A 282 8.97 -16.05 2.38
CA ALA A 282 9.60 -16.67 1.23
C ALA A 282 9.66 -18.20 1.37
N TYR A 283 9.94 -18.71 2.57
CA TYR A 283 9.94 -20.15 2.85
C TYR A 283 8.56 -20.76 2.62
N LEU A 284 7.51 -20.22 3.25
CA LEU A 284 6.14 -20.72 3.10
C LEU A 284 5.68 -20.70 1.63
N ILE A 285 5.96 -19.61 0.91
CA ILE A 285 5.64 -19.50 -0.52
C ILE A 285 6.46 -20.49 -1.36
N ASN A 286 7.73 -20.67 -1.02
CA ASN A 286 8.65 -21.53 -1.77
C ASN A 286 8.28 -23.02 -1.70
N GLN A 287 7.52 -23.48 -0.71
CA GLN A 287 7.07 -24.86 -0.59
C GLN A 287 6.12 -25.28 -1.72
N TYR A 288 5.42 -24.34 -2.35
CA TYR A 288 4.36 -24.62 -3.33
C TYR A 288 4.79 -24.44 -4.79
N SER A 289 6.04 -24.08 -5.06
CA SER A 289 6.52 -23.92 -6.44
C SER A 289 8.03 -23.97 -6.56
N THR A 290 8.51 -24.58 -7.64
CA THR A 290 9.94 -24.60 -8.04
C THR A 290 10.32 -23.44 -8.96
N SER A 291 9.34 -22.78 -9.57
CA SER A 291 9.56 -21.69 -10.55
C SER A 291 9.70 -20.33 -9.87
N LYS A 292 10.85 -20.08 -9.21
CA LYS A 292 11.06 -18.89 -8.38
C LYS A 292 12.49 -18.34 -8.41
N ILE A 293 12.63 -17.07 -8.00
CA ILE A 293 13.90 -16.39 -7.76
C ILE A 293 13.87 -15.74 -6.39
N ASN A 294 14.86 -16.02 -5.53
CA ASN A 294 15.03 -15.36 -4.24
C ASN A 294 16.06 -14.23 -4.37
N LEU A 295 15.70 -13.01 -3.94
CA LEU A 295 16.55 -11.83 -4.07
C LEU A 295 16.68 -11.06 -2.77
N VAL A 296 17.85 -10.43 -2.60
CA VAL A 296 18.09 -9.42 -1.56
C VAL A 296 18.82 -8.21 -2.18
N VAL A 297 18.57 -7.02 -1.65
CA VAL A 297 19.33 -5.82 -2.00
C VAL A 297 20.47 -5.65 -1.02
N ASP A 298 21.69 -5.55 -1.54
CA ASP A 298 22.89 -5.27 -0.77
C ASP A 298 23.32 -3.80 -0.98
N HIS A 299 23.40 -3.04 0.11
CA HIS A 299 23.90 -1.67 0.13
C HIS A 299 25.41 -1.61 0.46
N LYS A 300 26.24 -2.32 -0.31
CA LYS A 300 27.70 -2.39 -0.15
C LYS A 300 28.14 -2.91 1.22
N ASN A 301 27.68 -4.10 1.59
CA ASN A 301 28.02 -4.77 2.85
C ASN A 301 27.68 -3.96 4.12
N LYS A 302 26.78 -2.99 4.03
CA LYS A 302 26.37 -2.16 5.18
C LYS A 302 25.37 -2.86 6.10
N ASP A 303 24.69 -3.89 5.63
CA ASP A 303 23.80 -4.70 6.45
C ASP A 303 24.50 -6.01 6.86
N PRO A 304 24.80 -6.20 8.15
CA PRO A 304 25.43 -7.43 8.64
C PRO A 304 24.61 -8.71 8.33
N ILE A 305 23.29 -8.57 8.21
CA ILE A 305 22.41 -9.71 7.90
C ILE A 305 22.60 -10.17 6.46
N VAL A 306 22.77 -9.24 5.52
CA VAL A 306 22.98 -9.58 4.10
C VAL A 306 24.24 -10.41 3.89
N ASN A 307 25.26 -10.24 4.72
CA ASN A 307 26.48 -11.08 4.66
C ASN A 307 26.24 -12.53 5.10
N LYS A 308 25.18 -12.76 5.88
CA LYS A 308 24.82 -14.09 6.37
C LYS A 308 23.69 -14.73 5.56
N ILE A 309 23.26 -14.09 4.46
CA ILE A 309 22.10 -14.53 3.70
C ILE A 309 22.28 -15.93 3.11
N SER A 310 23.51 -16.31 2.76
CA SER A 310 23.85 -17.64 2.25
C SER A 310 23.56 -18.78 3.25
N ASN A 311 23.47 -18.47 4.54
CA ASN A 311 23.11 -19.48 5.56
C ASN A 311 21.66 -19.97 5.40
N PHE A 312 20.85 -19.25 4.64
CA PHE A 312 19.48 -19.64 4.31
C PHE A 312 19.38 -20.48 3.02
N ASP A 313 20.43 -20.54 2.18
CA ASP A 313 20.39 -21.25 0.92
C ASP A 313 19.96 -22.74 1.06
N PRO A 314 20.36 -23.48 2.12
CA PRO A 314 19.92 -24.86 2.31
C PRO A 314 18.40 -25.04 2.49
N TYR A 315 17.72 -23.99 2.95
CA TYR A 315 16.26 -24.00 3.19
C TYR A 315 15.44 -23.61 1.96
N PHE A 316 16.11 -23.21 0.89
CA PHE A 316 15.48 -22.82 -0.37
C PHE A 316 15.99 -23.70 -1.52
N LEU A 317 15.11 -24.00 -2.46
CA LEU A 317 15.47 -24.79 -3.65
C LEU A 317 16.38 -24.03 -4.63
N SER A 318 16.55 -22.74 -4.44
CA SER A 318 17.44 -21.88 -5.25
C SER A 318 18.22 -20.94 -4.35
N LYS A 319 19.47 -20.65 -4.74
CA LYS A 319 20.31 -19.69 -4.02
C LYS A 319 19.68 -18.29 -3.98
N ILE A 320 19.91 -17.58 -2.86
CA ILE A 320 19.49 -16.19 -2.72
C ILE A 320 20.49 -15.30 -3.45
N LYS A 321 20.02 -14.60 -4.46
CA LYS A 321 20.85 -13.69 -5.27
C LYS A 321 20.93 -12.31 -4.65
N LYS A 322 22.12 -11.74 -4.56
CA LYS A 322 22.35 -10.37 -4.08
C LYS A 322 22.36 -9.39 -5.25
N ILE A 323 21.68 -8.26 -5.09
CA ILE A 323 21.69 -7.15 -6.05
C ILE A 323 22.27 -5.91 -5.37
N GLU A 324 23.37 -5.39 -5.90
CA GLU A 324 24.04 -4.22 -5.33
C GLU A 324 23.30 -2.91 -5.61
N MET A 325 23.12 -2.09 -4.57
CA MET A 325 22.65 -0.72 -4.62
C MET A 325 23.77 0.24 -4.21
N ASN A 326 24.32 1.00 -5.15
CA ASN A 326 25.27 2.07 -4.86
C ASN A 326 24.61 3.46 -4.87
N SER A 327 25.31 4.48 -4.38
CA SER A 327 24.79 5.85 -4.25
C SER A 327 24.41 6.50 -5.60
N LYS A 328 25.13 6.18 -6.69
CA LYS A 328 24.81 6.68 -8.04
C LYS A 328 23.48 6.11 -8.52
N LYS A 329 23.32 4.80 -8.43
CA LYS A 329 22.11 4.07 -8.82
C LYS A 329 20.91 4.46 -7.96
N TYR A 330 21.13 4.63 -6.66
CA TYR A 330 20.09 5.11 -5.75
C TYR A 330 19.52 6.47 -6.19
N ARG A 331 20.38 7.46 -6.51
CA ARG A 331 19.95 8.78 -6.98
C ARG A 331 19.19 8.71 -8.31
N GLN A 332 19.68 7.92 -9.27
CA GLN A 332 19.01 7.75 -10.56
C GLN A 332 17.59 7.18 -10.39
N LEU A 333 17.47 6.14 -9.55
CA LEU A 333 16.17 5.52 -9.27
C LEU A 333 15.27 6.43 -8.43
N SER A 334 15.82 7.26 -7.54
CA SER A 334 15.06 8.24 -6.77
C SER A 334 14.25 9.19 -7.65
N ASN A 335 14.86 9.75 -8.70
CA ASN A 335 14.15 10.64 -9.63
C ASN A 335 12.99 9.92 -10.33
N LYS A 336 13.19 8.65 -10.69
CA LYS A 336 12.13 7.82 -11.27
C LYS A 336 11.02 7.56 -10.24
N CYS A 337 11.38 7.29 -8.99
CA CYS A 337 10.40 7.09 -7.91
C CYS A 337 9.50 8.31 -7.70
N TYR A 338 10.05 9.53 -7.71
CA TYR A 338 9.23 10.75 -7.58
C TYR A 338 8.21 10.87 -8.70
N LYS A 339 8.61 10.63 -9.95
CA LYS A 339 7.71 10.65 -11.11
C LYS A 339 6.59 9.62 -10.95
N THR A 340 6.94 8.42 -10.53
CA THR A 340 6.01 7.29 -10.44
C THR A 340 5.01 7.45 -9.28
N VAL A 341 5.50 7.81 -8.08
CA VAL A 341 4.63 7.98 -6.88
C VAL A 341 3.86 9.29 -6.92
N ALA A 342 4.39 10.28 -7.63
CA ALA A 342 3.81 11.62 -7.79
C ALA A 342 3.53 12.32 -6.44
N SER A 343 4.37 12.06 -5.46
CA SER A 343 4.36 12.67 -4.12
C SER A 343 5.73 12.56 -3.45
N PRO A 344 6.02 13.35 -2.40
CA PRO A 344 7.08 13.00 -1.48
C PRO A 344 6.84 11.61 -0.87
N TRP A 345 7.89 10.87 -0.61
CA TRP A 345 7.78 9.49 -0.08
C TRP A 345 8.40 9.37 1.30
N GLN A 346 7.94 8.39 2.06
CA GLN A 346 8.24 8.30 3.49
C GLN A 346 9.31 7.29 3.84
N THR A 347 9.46 6.27 3.02
CA THR A 347 10.38 5.17 3.25
C THR A 347 11.57 5.29 2.31
N HIS A 348 12.78 5.13 2.84
CA HIS A 348 14.02 5.25 2.06
C HIS A 348 14.24 4.10 1.06
N ASP A 349 13.37 3.11 1.05
CA ASP A 349 13.53 1.86 0.32
C ASP A 349 12.89 1.84 -1.08
N LEU A 350 12.15 2.89 -1.48
CA LEU A 350 11.50 2.91 -2.79
C LEU A 350 12.46 2.70 -3.97
N PRO A 351 13.66 3.32 -4.02
CA PRO A 351 14.64 3.01 -5.06
C PRO A 351 15.09 1.55 -5.05
N SER A 352 15.19 0.92 -3.88
CA SER A 352 15.53 -0.49 -3.75
C SER A 352 14.41 -1.40 -4.26
N ARG A 353 13.15 -1.03 -4.00
CA ARG A 353 11.96 -1.74 -4.54
C ARG A 353 11.88 -1.62 -6.06
N MET A 354 12.17 -0.44 -6.60
CA MET A 354 12.24 -0.24 -8.04
C MET A 354 13.37 -1.08 -8.67
N LEU A 355 14.52 -1.20 -8.00
CA LEU A 355 15.59 -2.07 -8.43
C LEU A 355 15.19 -3.55 -8.44
N LEU A 356 14.57 -4.02 -7.35
CA LEU A 356 14.06 -5.40 -7.22
C LEU A 356 13.03 -5.72 -8.30
N SER A 357 12.00 -4.89 -8.46
CA SER A 357 10.95 -5.10 -9.46
C SER A 357 11.53 -5.10 -10.88
N SER A 358 12.48 -4.21 -11.19
CA SER A 358 13.19 -4.22 -12.48
C SER A 358 13.96 -5.53 -12.73
N TYR A 359 14.61 -6.07 -11.69
CA TYR A 359 15.33 -7.34 -11.82
C TYR A 359 14.36 -8.51 -11.99
N PHE A 360 13.27 -8.56 -11.24
CA PHE A 360 12.24 -9.60 -11.40
C PHE A 360 11.66 -9.57 -12.82
N ARG A 361 11.33 -8.39 -13.34
CA ARG A 361 10.84 -8.24 -14.72
C ARG A 361 11.83 -8.76 -15.76
N LYS A 362 13.11 -8.41 -15.64
CA LYS A 362 14.17 -8.88 -16.54
C LYS A 362 14.35 -10.41 -16.53
N ASN A 363 13.93 -11.07 -15.46
CA ASN A 363 13.95 -12.51 -15.31
C ASN A 363 12.60 -13.18 -15.54
N ASN A 364 11.67 -12.50 -16.25
CA ASN A 364 10.34 -12.98 -16.62
C ASN A 364 9.43 -13.27 -15.43
N CYS A 365 9.63 -12.60 -14.28
CA CYS A 365 8.71 -12.66 -13.15
C CYS A 365 7.73 -11.49 -13.24
N LYS A 366 6.44 -11.78 -13.33
CA LYS A 366 5.36 -10.79 -13.26
C LYS A 366 4.86 -10.55 -11.83
N VAL A 367 5.25 -11.41 -10.90
CA VAL A 367 4.85 -11.38 -9.49
C VAL A 367 6.08 -11.53 -8.61
N PHE A 368 6.09 -10.85 -7.47
CA PHE A 368 7.01 -11.13 -6.39
C PHE A 368 6.36 -10.93 -5.02
N PHE A 369 6.93 -11.57 -4.00
CA PHE A 369 6.46 -11.52 -2.63
C PHE A 369 7.36 -10.66 -1.75
N SER A 370 6.77 -9.74 -0.94
CA SER A 370 7.44 -8.92 0.06
C SER A 370 6.61 -8.87 1.35
N ALA A 371 7.27 -8.85 2.51
CA ALA A 371 6.64 -8.98 3.82
C ALA A 371 6.47 -7.63 4.53
N ASP A 372 5.88 -6.65 3.86
CA ASP A 372 5.63 -5.33 4.41
C ASP A 372 4.49 -5.35 5.46
N GLY A 373 4.54 -4.47 6.46
CA GLY A 373 3.52 -4.36 7.50
C GLY A 373 3.65 -5.33 8.68
N CYS A 374 4.57 -6.31 8.62
CA CYS A 374 4.79 -7.22 9.74
C CYS A 374 5.30 -6.52 10.99
N ASP A 375 6.10 -5.48 10.85
CA ASP A 375 6.61 -4.72 11.98
C ASP A 375 5.49 -4.03 12.76
N GLU A 376 4.53 -3.49 12.06
CA GLU A 376 3.35 -2.84 12.62
C GLU A 376 2.38 -3.85 13.22
N LEU A 377 2.15 -4.96 12.53
CA LEU A 377 1.19 -5.99 12.96
C LEU A 377 1.68 -6.82 14.15
N PHE A 378 2.97 -7.13 14.21
CA PHE A 378 3.56 -8.03 15.21
C PHE A 378 4.53 -7.33 16.17
N GLY A 379 4.58 -6.00 16.17
CA GLY A 379 5.37 -5.22 17.12
C GLY A 379 6.88 -5.34 16.93
N GLY A 380 7.34 -5.32 15.68
CA GLY A 380 8.77 -5.43 15.34
C GLY A 380 9.58 -4.16 15.58
N GLN A 381 8.96 -3.01 15.87
CA GLN A 381 9.65 -1.75 16.10
C GLN A 381 10.00 -1.53 17.58
N GLN A 382 11.19 -1.01 17.87
CA GLN A 382 11.65 -0.75 19.25
C GLN A 382 10.78 0.27 20.00
N ILE A 383 10.01 1.08 19.29
CA ILE A 383 9.16 2.09 19.88
C ILE A 383 8.12 1.50 20.83
N TYR A 384 7.59 0.31 20.55
CA TYR A 384 6.58 -0.34 21.39
C TYR A 384 7.15 -0.75 22.76
N GLU A 385 8.44 -1.11 22.82
CA GLU A 385 9.11 -1.37 24.09
C GLU A 385 9.24 -0.08 24.92
N LYS A 386 9.50 1.05 24.29
CA LYS A 386 9.53 2.37 24.95
C LYS A 386 8.15 2.76 25.48
N VAL A 387 7.09 2.50 24.72
CA VAL A 387 5.70 2.72 25.15
C VAL A 387 5.38 1.86 26.39
N PHE A 388 5.74 0.58 26.37
CA PHE A 388 5.50 -0.33 27.50
C PHE A 388 6.21 0.14 28.78
N LYS A 389 7.43 0.68 28.65
CA LYS A 389 8.23 1.21 29.77
C LYS A 389 7.82 2.62 30.19
N ASN A 390 6.72 3.17 29.68
CA ASN A 390 6.28 4.56 29.88
C ASN A 390 7.32 5.63 29.50
N LYS A 391 8.31 5.26 28.66
CA LYS A 391 9.35 6.18 28.16
C LYS A 391 8.92 6.91 26.88
N TYR A 392 7.73 6.68 26.40
CA TYR A 392 7.22 7.21 25.16
C TYR A 392 5.69 7.25 25.17
N ASP A 393 5.13 8.43 24.99
CA ASP A 393 3.70 8.61 24.80
C ASP A 393 3.38 8.46 23.31
N TYR A 394 2.76 7.34 22.95
CA TYR A 394 2.46 7.02 21.56
C TYR A 394 1.52 8.06 20.93
N LYS A 395 0.51 8.54 21.66
CA LYS A 395 -0.43 9.55 21.17
C LYS A 395 0.27 10.87 20.84
N LYS A 396 1.11 11.37 21.76
CA LYS A 396 1.90 12.60 21.54
C LYS A 396 2.88 12.47 20.38
N ASN A 397 3.31 11.28 20.07
CA ASN A 397 4.27 11.02 19.00
C ASN A 397 3.63 10.66 17.67
N PHE A 398 2.36 10.25 17.65
CA PHE A 398 1.53 10.15 16.45
C PHE A 398 1.11 11.52 15.92
N SER A 399 0.88 12.46 16.83
CA SER A 399 0.63 13.86 16.52
C SER A 399 1.89 14.67 16.92
N PRO A 400 2.96 14.67 16.13
CA PRO A 400 4.19 15.41 16.43
C PRO A 400 4.02 16.93 16.31
N TYR A 401 2.79 17.41 16.10
CA TYR A 401 2.48 18.83 16.02
C TYR A 401 3.06 19.64 17.17
N SER A 402 2.97 19.14 18.41
CA SER A 402 3.52 19.83 19.58
C SER A 402 5.04 19.94 19.56
N THR A 403 5.73 18.91 19.09
CA THR A 403 7.20 18.88 19.04
C THR A 403 7.72 19.75 17.88
N MET A 404 7.01 19.76 16.76
CA MET A 404 7.43 20.47 15.56
C MET A 404 7.10 21.96 15.58
N THR A 405 5.96 22.35 16.17
CA THR A 405 5.65 23.77 16.38
C THR A 405 6.67 24.44 17.32
N ASN A 406 7.18 23.71 18.31
CA ASN A 406 8.23 24.21 19.20
C ASN A 406 9.60 24.32 18.50
N LEU A 407 9.94 23.36 17.62
CA LEU A 407 11.19 23.36 16.85
C LEU A 407 11.29 24.51 15.83
N PHE A 408 10.14 24.94 15.26
CA PHE A 408 10.13 25.95 14.20
C PHE A 408 9.56 27.28 14.63
N ASN A 409 9.07 27.41 15.88
CA ASN A 409 8.29 28.59 16.30
C ASN A 409 7.17 28.94 15.28
N LEU A 410 6.61 27.94 14.62
CA LEU A 410 5.55 28.15 13.64
C LEU A 410 4.24 28.47 14.37
N PRO A 411 3.49 29.47 13.94
CA PRO A 411 2.16 29.71 14.49
C PRO A 411 1.29 28.48 14.35
N LYS A 412 0.56 28.11 15.42
CA LYS A 412 -0.39 26.96 15.41
C LYS A 412 -1.45 27.04 14.29
N ILE A 413 -1.65 28.22 13.72
CA ILE A 413 -2.58 28.47 12.62
C ILE A 413 -2.25 27.71 11.32
N PHE A 414 -1.01 27.23 11.17
CA PHE A 414 -0.59 26.44 10.01
C PHE A 414 -0.88 24.95 10.14
N LEU A 415 -1.41 24.52 11.29
CA LEU A 415 -1.78 23.14 11.52
C LEU A 415 -3.19 22.90 11.00
N ASP A 416 -3.33 21.84 10.22
CA ASP A 416 -4.65 21.36 9.79
C ASP A 416 -5.35 20.69 10.97
N LYS A 417 -6.22 21.46 11.64
CA LYS A 417 -7.01 20.95 12.77
C LYS A 417 -7.91 19.77 12.41
N SER A 418 -8.34 19.70 11.15
CA SER A 418 -9.17 18.59 10.67
C SER A 418 -8.39 17.28 10.68
N TYR A 419 -7.11 17.34 10.38
CA TYR A 419 -6.20 16.20 10.42
C TYR A 419 -5.95 15.70 11.86
N GLU A 420 -5.65 16.63 12.78
CA GLU A 420 -5.44 16.29 14.19
C GLU A 420 -6.70 15.64 14.79
N SER A 421 -7.87 16.22 14.53
CA SER A 421 -9.15 15.66 14.99
C SER A 421 -9.47 14.29 14.38
N SER A 422 -9.07 14.06 13.14
CA SER A 422 -9.21 12.75 12.48
C SER A 422 -8.35 11.67 13.15
N ILE A 423 -7.11 12.00 13.51
CA ILE A 423 -6.24 11.05 14.25
C ILE A 423 -6.83 10.75 15.63
N ASP A 424 -7.23 11.78 16.36
CA ASP A 424 -7.83 11.61 17.69
C ASP A 424 -9.12 10.77 17.63
N SER A 425 -9.97 11.03 16.66
CA SER A 425 -11.18 10.24 16.44
C SER A 425 -10.87 8.77 16.16
N ASN A 426 -9.93 8.48 15.27
CA ASN A 426 -9.52 7.11 14.97
C ASN A 426 -8.88 6.43 16.18
N TRP A 427 -8.06 7.14 16.94
CA TRP A 427 -7.48 6.63 18.18
C TRP A 427 -8.55 6.22 19.19
N GLN A 428 -9.54 7.09 19.46
CA GLN A 428 -10.63 6.79 20.37
C GLN A 428 -11.48 5.61 19.88
N ARG A 429 -11.76 5.53 18.59
CA ARG A 429 -12.50 4.40 18.01
C ARG A 429 -11.76 3.07 18.25
N VAL A 430 -10.45 3.01 18.01
CA VAL A 430 -9.66 1.79 18.22
C VAL A 430 -9.60 1.42 19.69
N LEU A 431 -9.35 2.39 20.59
CA LEU A 431 -9.37 2.14 22.04
C LEU A 431 -10.71 1.60 22.53
N LYS A 432 -11.83 2.13 22.01
CA LYS A 432 -13.18 1.67 22.33
C LYS A 432 -13.37 0.22 21.88
N ASN A 433 -12.90 -0.15 20.70
CA ASN A 433 -13.07 -1.52 20.19
C ASN A 433 -12.17 -2.55 20.92
N TYR A 434 -11.05 -2.12 21.54
CA TYR A 434 -10.24 -2.96 22.43
C TYR A 434 -10.60 -2.80 23.92
N ASN A 435 -11.81 -2.31 24.25
CA ASN A 435 -12.16 -2.02 25.65
C ASN A 435 -12.22 -3.26 26.56
N PHE A 436 -12.38 -4.44 25.98
CA PHE A 436 -12.34 -5.72 26.68
C PHE A 436 -10.93 -6.10 27.19
N ILE A 437 -9.86 -5.40 26.76
CA ILE A 437 -8.51 -5.58 27.31
C ILE A 437 -8.39 -4.79 28.60
N VAL A 438 -8.33 -5.50 29.73
CA VAL A 438 -8.31 -4.91 31.07
C VAL A 438 -7.03 -4.14 31.36
N ASP A 439 -5.86 -4.71 31.01
CA ASP A 439 -4.58 -4.03 31.26
C ASP A 439 -4.41 -2.81 30.32
N PRO A 440 -4.34 -1.57 30.88
CA PRO A 440 -4.25 -0.36 30.06
C PRO A 440 -3.00 -0.30 29.16
N LYS A 441 -1.87 -0.86 29.62
CA LYS A 441 -0.63 -0.87 28.83
C LYS A 441 -0.78 -1.76 27.61
N SER A 442 -1.29 -2.96 27.78
CA SER A 442 -1.56 -3.89 26.67
C SER A 442 -2.58 -3.33 25.70
N LYS A 443 -3.65 -2.70 26.20
CA LYS A 443 -4.66 -2.04 25.37
C LYS A 443 -4.05 -0.92 24.54
N ASN A 444 -3.24 -0.05 25.12
CA ASN A 444 -2.59 1.05 24.41
C ASN A 444 -1.63 0.54 23.34
N ILE A 445 -0.83 -0.49 23.64
CA ILE A 445 0.11 -1.05 22.65
C ILE A 445 -0.66 -1.76 21.52
N GLN A 446 -1.67 -2.56 21.85
CA GLN A 446 -2.50 -3.23 20.86
C GLN A 446 -3.17 -2.22 19.92
N SER A 447 -3.69 -1.11 20.47
CA SER A 447 -4.26 -0.02 19.69
C SER A 447 -3.21 0.69 18.83
N SER A 448 -2.01 0.86 19.36
CA SER A 448 -0.88 1.44 18.63
C SER A 448 -0.47 0.61 17.43
N LEU A 449 -0.37 -0.71 17.61
CA LEU A 449 -0.04 -1.66 16.51
C LEU A 449 -1.09 -1.60 15.39
N PHE A 450 -2.36 -1.56 15.77
CA PHE A 450 -3.46 -1.46 14.82
C PHE A 450 -3.39 -0.15 14.02
N LEU A 451 -3.18 0.98 14.70
CA LEU A 451 -3.08 2.29 14.05
C LEU A 451 -1.84 2.42 13.19
N ASP A 452 -0.68 1.92 13.64
CA ASP A 452 0.55 1.91 12.83
C ASP A 452 0.35 1.11 11.53
N TYR A 453 -0.31 -0.04 11.59
CA TYR A 453 -0.64 -0.80 10.40
C TYR A 453 -1.49 0.03 9.43
N PHE A 454 -2.57 0.67 9.93
CA PHE A 454 -3.45 1.49 9.09
C PHE A 454 -2.74 2.70 8.51
N LEU A 455 -1.96 3.39 9.32
CA LEU A 455 -1.37 4.65 8.94
C LEU A 455 -0.08 4.47 8.13
N GLN A 456 0.72 3.43 8.40
CA GLN A 456 1.97 3.17 7.68
C GLN A 456 1.78 2.20 6.52
N SER A 457 1.24 1.01 6.79
CA SER A 457 1.18 -0.04 5.77
C SER A 457 0.11 0.26 4.73
N ILE A 458 -1.12 0.55 5.16
CA ILE A 458 -2.23 0.78 4.23
C ILE A 458 -2.08 2.13 3.53
N ALA A 459 -1.97 3.23 4.28
CA ALA A 459 -2.02 4.56 3.68
C ALA A 459 -0.78 4.91 2.84
N VAL A 460 0.36 4.28 3.10
CA VAL A 460 1.64 4.67 2.52
C VAL A 460 2.36 3.53 1.80
N ALA A 461 2.69 2.45 2.54
CA ALA A 461 3.58 1.43 2.01
C ALA A 461 2.93 0.64 0.86
N ASN A 462 1.69 0.16 1.04
CA ASN A 462 1.00 -0.62 0.01
C ASN A 462 0.78 0.19 -1.27
N ARG A 463 0.33 1.44 -1.13
CA ARG A 463 0.16 2.36 -2.27
C ARG A 463 1.47 2.63 -3.01
N SER A 464 2.53 2.93 -2.28
CA SER A 464 3.84 3.20 -2.90
C SER A 464 4.41 1.94 -3.56
N ASN A 465 4.22 0.76 -2.95
CA ASN A 465 4.62 -0.52 -3.53
C ASN A 465 3.90 -0.79 -4.84
N ASP A 466 2.58 -0.62 -4.88
CA ASP A 466 1.80 -0.78 -6.09
C ASP A 466 2.35 0.11 -7.21
N LEU A 467 2.49 1.41 -6.97
CA LEU A 467 2.95 2.38 -7.96
C LEU A 467 4.37 2.05 -8.45
N ILE A 468 5.33 1.84 -7.53
CA ILE A 468 6.74 1.60 -7.86
C ILE A 468 6.96 0.29 -8.61
N CYS A 469 6.29 -0.77 -8.20
CA CYS A 469 6.49 -2.08 -8.82
C CYS A 469 5.81 -2.16 -10.19
N CYS A 470 4.65 -1.51 -10.33
CA CYS A 470 3.96 -1.41 -11.62
C CYS A 470 4.75 -0.66 -12.68
N GLU A 471 5.61 0.27 -12.29
CA GLU A 471 6.50 0.96 -13.23
C GLU A 471 7.42 -0.01 -14.00
N ASN A 472 7.63 -1.21 -13.47
CA ASN A 472 8.36 -2.30 -14.11
C ASN A 472 7.45 -3.47 -14.49
N SER A 473 6.14 -3.30 -14.52
CA SER A 473 5.16 -4.35 -14.84
C SER A 473 5.33 -5.60 -13.97
N VAL A 474 5.49 -5.41 -12.65
CA VAL A 474 5.62 -6.51 -11.68
C VAL A 474 4.69 -6.26 -10.49
N GLU A 475 3.93 -7.28 -10.13
CA GLU A 475 2.96 -7.25 -9.04
C GLU A 475 3.56 -7.63 -7.69
N PRO A 476 3.59 -6.74 -6.69
CA PRO A 476 3.93 -7.12 -5.32
C PRO A 476 2.74 -7.85 -4.68
N ARG A 477 3.03 -8.95 -3.97
CA ARG A 477 2.10 -9.70 -3.12
C ARG A 477 2.66 -9.81 -1.71
N ASN A 478 1.77 -9.79 -0.72
CA ASN A 478 2.15 -9.89 0.68
C ASN A 478 1.21 -10.84 1.43
N LEU A 479 1.78 -11.91 1.98
CA LEU A 479 1.04 -12.96 2.67
C LEU A 479 0.38 -12.46 3.96
N PHE A 480 1.08 -11.64 4.74
CA PHE A 480 0.67 -11.29 6.11
C PHE A 480 -0.47 -10.28 6.17
N ILE A 481 -0.68 -9.49 5.11
CA ILE A 481 -1.71 -8.46 5.08
C ILE A 481 -3.00 -8.90 4.38
N GLN A 482 -3.11 -10.16 4.01
CA GLN A 482 -4.33 -10.66 3.41
C GLN A 482 -5.48 -10.65 4.42
N LYS A 483 -6.69 -10.28 3.99
CA LYS A 483 -7.87 -10.05 4.83
C LYS A 483 -8.10 -11.16 5.87
N ASN A 484 -7.99 -12.43 5.46
CA ASN A 484 -8.21 -13.57 6.35
C ASN A 484 -7.12 -13.66 7.43
N ILE A 485 -5.88 -13.36 7.10
CA ILE A 485 -4.73 -13.36 8.01
C ILE A 485 -4.81 -12.15 8.96
N LEU A 486 -5.14 -10.97 8.44
CA LEU A 486 -5.35 -9.77 9.25
C LEU A 486 -6.41 -9.97 10.33
N LYS A 487 -7.55 -10.58 9.98
CA LYS A 487 -8.63 -10.89 10.94
C LYS A 487 -8.21 -11.85 12.06
N ILE A 488 -7.12 -12.58 11.90
CA ILE A 488 -6.49 -13.38 12.96
C ILE A 488 -5.54 -12.48 13.76
N ILE A 489 -4.58 -11.83 13.10
CA ILE A 489 -3.49 -11.10 13.74
C ILE A 489 -4.01 -9.99 14.65
N ILE A 490 -4.99 -9.20 14.20
CA ILE A 490 -5.52 -8.09 15.01
C ILE A 490 -6.21 -8.56 16.30
N ASN A 491 -6.67 -9.81 16.33
CA ASN A 491 -7.32 -10.43 17.50
C ASN A 491 -6.38 -11.31 18.35
N LEU A 492 -5.10 -11.44 17.96
CA LEU A 492 -4.12 -12.11 18.81
C LEU A 492 -3.82 -11.27 20.04
N PRO A 493 -3.83 -11.85 21.27
CA PRO A 493 -3.34 -11.20 22.49
C PRO A 493 -1.92 -10.66 22.33
N LEU A 494 -1.62 -9.55 23.02
CA LEU A 494 -0.34 -8.86 22.91
C LEU A 494 0.86 -9.78 23.16
N LYS A 495 0.73 -10.76 24.08
CA LYS A 495 1.79 -11.74 24.40
C LYS A 495 2.30 -12.51 23.17
N TYR A 496 1.44 -12.73 22.16
CA TYR A 496 1.82 -13.39 20.90
C TYR A 496 2.52 -12.47 19.91
N LYS A 497 2.38 -11.16 20.07
CA LYS A 497 3.02 -10.14 19.24
C LYS A 497 4.31 -9.67 19.90
N ILE A 498 4.22 -9.17 21.12
CA ILE A 498 5.33 -8.73 21.95
C ILE A 498 5.23 -9.42 23.30
N ASN A 499 6.18 -10.30 23.58
CA ASN A 499 6.25 -10.99 24.87
C ASN A 499 7.31 -10.34 25.77
N PHE A 500 6.87 -9.41 26.60
CA PHE A 500 7.77 -8.66 27.50
C PHE A 500 8.37 -9.50 28.63
N THR A 501 7.74 -10.63 28.96
CA THR A 501 8.23 -11.56 30.00
C THR A 501 9.24 -12.56 29.47
N GLN A 502 9.43 -12.61 28.15
CA GLN A 502 10.39 -13.53 27.53
C GLN A 502 11.84 -13.21 27.94
N LYS A 503 12.52 -14.22 28.50
CA LYS A 503 13.93 -14.09 28.95
C LYS A 503 14.88 -13.83 27.78
N ASP A 504 14.70 -14.54 26.66
CA ASP A 504 15.51 -14.35 25.44
C ASP A 504 15.10 -13.05 24.72
N PRO A 505 15.95 -12.01 24.68
CA PRO A 505 15.62 -10.75 24.01
C PRO A 505 15.34 -10.91 22.52
N LEU A 506 15.91 -11.93 21.88
CA LEU A 506 15.66 -12.21 20.45
C LEU A 506 14.21 -12.62 20.18
N LEU A 507 13.53 -13.21 21.17
CA LEU A 507 12.15 -13.66 21.02
C LEU A 507 11.11 -12.63 21.46
N ARG A 508 11.48 -11.51 22.10
CA ARG A 508 10.50 -10.57 22.66
C ARG A 508 9.55 -9.95 21.64
N GLN A 509 10.07 -9.48 20.53
CA GLN A 509 9.29 -8.86 19.44
C GLN A 509 8.96 -9.88 18.35
N LYS A 510 7.80 -9.72 17.67
CA LYS A 510 7.31 -10.68 16.66
C LYS A 510 7.27 -12.11 17.19
N TYR A 511 6.86 -12.26 18.44
CA TYR A 511 7.01 -13.51 19.18
C TYR A 511 6.47 -14.72 18.42
N ILE A 512 5.19 -14.69 18.03
CA ILE A 512 4.56 -15.81 17.33
C ILE A 512 5.21 -16.10 15.96
N LEU A 513 5.61 -15.07 15.21
CA LEU A 513 6.31 -15.28 13.94
C LEU A 513 7.65 -15.97 14.14
N LYS A 514 8.38 -15.62 15.21
CA LYS A 514 9.65 -16.27 15.55
C LYS A 514 9.44 -17.69 16.04
N LYS A 515 8.36 -17.96 16.76
CA LYS A 515 8.01 -19.35 17.14
C LYS A 515 7.70 -20.18 15.91
N ILE A 516 6.92 -19.67 14.95
CA ILE A 516 6.67 -20.33 13.66
C ILE A 516 7.98 -20.48 12.85
N PHE A 517 8.82 -19.45 12.82
CA PHE A 517 10.13 -19.49 12.15
C PHE A 517 11.00 -20.64 12.70
N LEU A 518 11.02 -20.84 14.02
CA LEU A 518 11.79 -21.91 14.68
C LEU A 518 11.25 -23.32 14.45
N LYS A 519 10.06 -23.48 13.87
CA LYS A 519 9.59 -24.80 13.37
C LYS A 519 10.32 -25.22 12.09
N TYR A 520 10.84 -24.27 11.33
CA TYR A 520 11.43 -24.47 10.01
C TYR A 520 12.93 -24.19 9.94
N PHE A 521 13.45 -23.35 10.85
CA PHE A 521 14.83 -22.87 10.81
C PHE A 521 15.53 -23.01 12.15
N ASP A 522 16.85 -23.19 12.11
CA ASP A 522 17.68 -23.21 13.30
C ASP A 522 17.65 -21.87 14.04
N LYS A 523 17.71 -21.91 15.38
CA LYS A 523 17.76 -20.73 16.24
C LYS A 523 18.94 -19.80 15.90
N LYS A 524 20.08 -20.35 15.45
CA LYS A 524 21.26 -19.57 15.02
C LYS A 524 20.98 -18.59 13.86
N LEU A 525 19.85 -18.79 13.12
CA LEU A 525 19.39 -17.92 12.03
C LEU A 525 18.45 -16.80 12.52
N LEU A 526 18.11 -16.75 13.79
CA LEU A 526 17.45 -15.58 14.37
C LEU A 526 18.46 -14.48 14.66
N PHE A 527 18.38 -13.40 13.90
CA PHE A 527 19.23 -12.24 14.09
C PHE A 527 18.46 -11.10 14.78
N LYS A 528 19.21 -10.27 15.55
CA LYS A 528 18.68 -9.00 16.03
C LYS A 528 18.32 -8.13 14.82
N LYS A 529 17.14 -7.53 14.83
CA LYS A 529 16.70 -6.65 13.73
C LYS A 529 17.73 -5.56 13.49
N SER A 530 18.29 -5.51 12.29
CA SER A 530 18.89 -4.31 11.73
C SER A 530 17.82 -3.68 10.82
N GLY A 531 17.53 -2.39 11.03
CA GLY A 531 16.62 -1.69 10.12
C GLY A 531 17.18 -1.72 8.70
N PHE A 532 16.34 -1.89 7.70
CA PHE A 532 16.76 -1.77 6.30
C PHE A 532 17.30 -0.35 6.08
N SER A 533 18.63 -0.19 6.12
CA SER A 533 19.30 1.11 5.98
C SER A 533 19.45 1.47 4.50
N GLY A 534 18.33 1.74 3.83
CA GLY A 534 18.34 2.08 2.40
C GLY A 534 18.94 3.44 2.05
N PHE A 535 19.63 4.15 2.99
CA PHE A 535 20.01 5.54 2.78
C PHE A 535 21.52 5.75 2.66
N PRO A 536 22.00 6.37 1.56
CA PRO A 536 23.38 6.81 1.49
C PRO A 536 23.60 8.00 2.43
N SER A 537 24.59 7.91 3.31
CA SER A 537 24.96 8.92 4.32
C SER A 537 25.38 10.30 3.75
N SER A 538 25.33 10.52 2.45
CA SER A 538 25.93 11.67 1.75
C SER A 538 24.96 12.57 0.99
N ILE A 539 23.66 12.57 1.30
CA ILE A 539 22.72 13.47 0.63
C ILE A 539 22.85 14.88 1.24
N LYS A 540 23.44 15.80 0.46
CA LYS A 540 23.46 17.22 0.80
C LYS A 540 22.11 17.86 0.45
N ILE A 541 21.52 18.57 1.40
CA ILE A 541 20.28 19.33 1.22
C ILE A 541 20.63 20.65 0.55
N LYS A 542 20.12 20.87 -0.67
CA LYS A 542 20.17 22.18 -1.34
C LYS A 542 18.83 22.89 -1.15
N GLY A 543 18.84 24.16 -0.72
CA GLY A 543 17.68 25.05 -0.78
C GLY A 543 16.59 24.86 0.28
N SER A 544 16.87 24.23 1.42
CA SER A 544 15.88 23.95 2.47
C SER A 544 15.14 25.16 3.03
N ASN A 545 15.82 26.32 3.17
CA ASN A 545 15.22 27.54 3.73
C ASN A 545 14.18 28.16 2.80
N SER A 546 14.42 28.14 1.49
CA SER A 546 13.47 28.65 0.49
C SER A 546 12.22 27.77 0.42
N ILE A 547 12.34 26.46 0.62
CA ILE A 547 11.20 25.53 0.57
C ILE A 547 10.28 25.76 1.76
N ILE A 548 10.82 25.91 2.97
CA ILE A 548 10.02 26.16 4.17
C ILE A 548 9.33 27.51 4.04
N SER A 549 10.07 28.59 3.72
CA SER A 549 9.46 29.91 3.54
C SER A 549 8.35 29.87 2.50
N ASN A 550 8.59 29.13 1.42
CA ASN A 550 7.67 29.04 0.33
C ASN A 550 6.42 28.19 0.68
N LEU A 551 6.56 27.07 1.36
CA LEU A 551 5.42 26.25 1.80
C LEU A 551 4.50 26.95 2.81
N PHE A 552 5.05 27.86 3.61
CA PHE A 552 4.31 28.53 4.68
C PHE A 552 4.04 30.02 4.42
N GLY A 553 4.42 30.55 3.27
CA GLY A 553 4.21 31.97 2.93
C GLY A 553 4.99 32.93 3.86
N LEU A 554 6.11 32.48 4.44
CA LEU A 554 6.83 33.18 5.51
C LEU A 554 7.74 34.34 5.02
N LYS A 555 7.70 34.69 3.75
CA LYS A 555 8.57 35.72 3.17
C LYS A 555 8.47 37.13 3.83
N LYS A 556 7.39 37.41 4.54
CA LYS A 556 7.14 38.74 5.13
C LYS A 556 7.29 38.85 6.64
N HIS A 557 7.35 37.76 7.41
CA HIS A 557 7.16 37.86 8.88
C HIS A 557 8.23 37.24 9.76
N ILE A 558 9.21 36.50 9.23
CA ILE A 558 10.27 35.94 10.05
C ILE A 558 11.63 36.30 9.46
N PRO A 559 12.46 37.07 10.20
CA PRO A 559 13.82 37.39 9.76
C PRO A 559 14.59 36.13 9.44
N GLN A 560 15.27 36.09 8.29
CA GLN A 560 16.11 34.97 7.86
C GLN A 560 17.10 34.50 8.94
N SER A 561 17.50 35.38 9.86
CA SER A 561 18.37 35.11 10.99
C SER A 561 17.76 34.20 12.07
N LYS A 562 16.41 34.09 12.19
CA LYS A 562 15.73 33.18 13.14
C LYS A 562 15.48 31.78 12.58
N PHE A 563 15.68 31.57 11.28
CA PHE A 563 15.69 30.25 10.65
C PHE A 563 17.10 29.65 10.57
N TYR A 564 18.02 30.15 11.38
CA TYR A 564 19.36 29.57 11.43
C TYR A 564 19.28 28.16 11.93
N TYR A 565 19.53 27.27 11.03
CA TYR A 565 19.83 25.88 11.20
C TYR A 565 20.85 25.69 12.31
N ASP A 566 20.42 25.38 13.46
CA ASP A 566 21.29 24.63 14.36
C ASP A 566 21.33 23.18 13.81
N LYS A 567 22.35 22.88 13.01
CA LYS A 567 22.59 21.54 12.43
C LYS A 567 22.60 20.44 13.48
N LYS A 568 22.78 20.75 14.76
CA LYS A 568 22.79 19.83 15.89
C LYS A 568 21.38 19.42 16.34
N ASN A 569 20.35 20.23 16.09
CA ASN A 569 19.01 20.03 16.61
C ASN A 569 18.00 19.45 15.59
N PHE A 570 18.35 19.39 14.29
CA PHE A 570 17.50 18.75 13.29
C PHE A 570 17.75 17.25 13.25
N SER A 571 16.71 16.46 13.58
CA SER A 571 16.77 15.00 13.37
C SER A 571 17.02 14.68 11.89
N ARG A 572 17.75 13.61 11.60
CA ARG A 572 17.99 13.12 10.22
C ARG A 572 16.71 12.92 9.45
N ASP A 573 15.63 12.57 10.11
CA ASP A 573 14.30 12.34 9.52
C ASP A 573 13.71 13.63 8.94
N TYR A 574 13.89 14.74 9.64
CA TYR A 574 13.38 16.02 9.16
C TYR A 574 14.15 16.57 7.96
N GLN A 575 15.47 16.46 8.00
CA GLN A 575 16.33 16.80 6.85
C GLN A 575 15.94 15.98 5.63
N TRP A 576 15.60 14.72 5.84
CA TRP A 576 15.09 13.84 4.80
C TRP A 576 13.77 14.35 4.21
N LYS A 577 12.80 14.73 5.02
CA LYS A 577 11.50 15.22 4.57
C LYS A 577 11.62 16.47 3.71
N LEU A 578 12.46 17.42 4.13
CA LEU A 578 12.73 18.63 3.34
C LEU A 578 13.38 18.31 1.99
N THR A 579 14.40 17.44 1.99
CA THR A 579 15.06 17.01 0.75
C THR A 579 14.07 16.32 -0.18
N ASN A 580 13.17 15.54 0.39
CA ASN A 580 12.17 14.78 -0.33
C ASN A 580 11.15 15.71 -1.03
N ILE A 581 10.68 16.75 -0.34
CA ILE A 581 9.83 17.78 -0.95
C ILE A 581 10.58 18.52 -2.05
N ALA A 582 11.83 18.94 -1.81
CA ALA A 582 12.64 19.62 -2.79
C ALA A 582 12.76 18.82 -4.09
N ASN A 583 13.17 17.56 -3.96
CA ASN A 583 13.35 16.67 -5.11
C ASN A 583 12.03 16.40 -5.84
N PHE A 584 10.92 16.30 -5.12
CA PHE A 584 9.59 16.16 -5.71
C PHE A 584 9.23 17.39 -6.56
N LEU A 585 9.41 18.60 -6.02
CA LEU A 585 9.12 19.85 -6.73
C LEU A 585 10.00 20.02 -7.97
N ASP A 586 11.30 19.69 -7.86
CA ASP A 586 12.26 19.77 -8.97
C ASP A 586 11.87 18.81 -10.11
N VAL A 587 11.52 17.58 -9.78
CA VAL A 587 11.17 16.54 -10.76
C VAL A 587 9.92 16.92 -11.58
N PHE A 588 8.97 17.61 -10.97
CA PHE A 588 7.76 18.08 -11.64
C PHE A 588 7.90 19.49 -12.23
N SER A 589 9.07 20.14 -12.10
CA SER A 589 9.34 21.52 -12.52
C SER A 589 8.32 22.51 -11.94
N ILE A 590 7.85 22.25 -10.72
CA ILE A 590 6.87 23.07 -10.05
C ILE A 590 7.58 24.19 -9.30
N LYS A 591 7.37 25.42 -9.74
CA LYS A 591 7.74 26.62 -8.98
C LYS A 591 6.59 26.97 -8.05
N LEU A 592 6.86 27.01 -6.74
CA LEU A 592 5.89 27.54 -5.78
C LEU A 592 5.76 29.05 -6.07
N LYS A 593 4.65 29.46 -6.69
CA LYS A 593 4.25 30.86 -6.83
C LYS A 593 3.42 31.25 -5.62
N PHE A 594 3.74 32.36 -4.98
CA PHE A 594 3.06 32.94 -3.82
C PHE A 594 2.53 34.33 -4.17
#